data_76fa379a5418a3e407c6c9e023796fab
#
_entry.id   76fa379a5418a3e407c6c9e023796fab
#
_cell.length_a   1.000
_cell.length_b   1.000
_cell.length_c   1.000
_cell.angle_alpha   90.00
_cell.angle_beta   90.00
_cell.angle_gamma   90.00
#
_symmetry.space_group_name_H-M   'P 1'
#
loop_
_entity.id
_entity.type
_entity.pdbx_description
1 polymer ?
#
loop_
_entity_poly.entity_id
_entity_poly.type
_entity_poly.pdbx_seq_one_letter_code
_entity_poly.pdbx_strand_id
1 'polypeptide(L)'
;MSNTFGTIFRLTSYGESHGVGIGGVIDGCPSGIELDTEFVQSELNRRKPGQSKITTNREEQDLVEFYSGIFEGKTTGTPIGFLVRNADHHSNDYNNIRELYRPSHADYTYESKYGVRDFRGGGRSSARETIARVVTGAIAKLVLKQLGVSITAYTSQVGTICLDQPYTTLDLSQTESNMVRCPDQDTAEKMIELIKEIKKAGDTIGGVITCVAKGVPVGLGEPVFGKLHAALGQAMLSINAVKGFEYGMGFDVSMRGSEANDLFYIKEGTVHTHTNRSGGIQGGISNGEDIYFRVAFKPVASVLIPQKTINKNGEACDLQIRGRHDPCVLPRAVPIVEAMTAMTLLDYYLLSKAH
;
A
#
# COMPACT_ATOMS: atom_id res chain seq x y z
N MET A 1 11.20 -16.41 -8.63
CA MET A 1 10.17 -15.41 -8.97
C MET A 1 9.31 -15.19 -7.74
N SER A 2 9.07 -13.94 -7.34
CA SER A 2 8.41 -13.66 -6.07
C SER A 2 6.95 -13.24 -6.28
N ASN A 3 6.03 -14.22 -6.24
CA ASN A 3 4.59 -13.98 -6.10
C ASN A 3 4.13 -14.28 -4.66
N THR A 4 5.08 -14.51 -3.77
CA THR A 4 4.87 -14.80 -2.35
C THR A 4 5.58 -13.74 -1.53
N PHE A 5 4.90 -13.19 -0.53
CA PHE A 5 5.41 -12.24 0.46
C PHE A 5 5.18 -12.79 1.86
N GLY A 6 6.13 -12.57 2.79
CA GLY A 6 6.13 -13.07 4.15
C GLY A 6 6.92 -14.37 4.34
N THR A 7 7.20 -14.72 5.58
CA THR A 7 7.97 -15.91 5.98
C THR A 7 7.07 -16.96 6.66
N ILE A 8 6.38 -16.61 7.75
CA ILE A 8 5.37 -17.44 8.41
C ILE A 8 3.99 -17.04 7.92
N PHE A 9 3.60 -15.78 8.12
CA PHE A 9 2.35 -15.25 7.57
C PHE A 9 2.58 -14.84 6.12
N ARG A 10 2.21 -15.71 5.19
CA ARG A 10 2.54 -15.59 3.77
C ARG A 10 1.32 -15.38 2.90
N LEU A 11 1.45 -14.49 1.93
CA LEU A 11 0.53 -14.37 0.81
C LEU A 11 1.21 -14.85 -0.47
N THR A 12 0.63 -15.85 -1.15
CA THR A 12 0.91 -16.13 -2.57
C THR A 12 -0.24 -15.59 -3.41
N SER A 13 0.00 -14.53 -4.22
CA SER A 13 -1.02 -13.90 -5.04
C SER A 13 -0.99 -14.38 -6.49
N TYR A 14 -2.17 -14.45 -7.13
CA TYR A 14 -2.35 -14.83 -8.53
C TYR A 14 -3.47 -14.01 -9.20
N GLY A 15 -3.60 -14.18 -10.51
CA GLY A 15 -4.60 -13.46 -11.31
C GLY A 15 -4.07 -12.17 -11.93
N GLU A 16 -4.83 -11.60 -12.86
CA GLU A 16 -4.45 -10.46 -13.69
C GLU A 16 -5.59 -9.48 -13.86
N SER A 17 -5.26 -8.22 -14.19
CA SER A 17 -6.23 -7.12 -14.23
C SER A 17 -7.38 -7.33 -15.23
N HIS A 18 -7.17 -8.11 -16.30
CA HIS A 18 -8.16 -8.44 -17.34
C HIS A 18 -8.37 -9.96 -17.47
N GLY A 19 -7.92 -10.73 -16.47
CA GLY A 19 -8.26 -12.14 -16.30
C GLY A 19 -9.60 -12.33 -15.56
N VAL A 20 -9.89 -13.55 -15.13
CA VAL A 20 -11.12 -13.91 -14.40
C VAL A 20 -11.24 -13.16 -13.07
N GLY A 21 -10.12 -12.95 -12.37
CA GLY A 21 -10.07 -12.29 -11.07
C GLY A 21 -8.67 -12.18 -10.53
N ILE A 22 -8.59 -11.60 -9.32
CA ILE A 22 -7.38 -11.55 -8.49
C ILE A 22 -7.64 -12.39 -7.25
N GLY A 23 -6.75 -13.32 -6.96
CA GLY A 23 -6.86 -14.14 -5.77
C GLY A 23 -5.55 -14.32 -5.05
N GLY A 24 -5.62 -15.04 -3.95
CA GLY A 24 -4.46 -15.40 -3.14
C GLY A 24 -4.71 -16.60 -2.26
N VAL A 25 -3.60 -17.14 -1.79
CA VAL A 25 -3.56 -18.11 -0.71
C VAL A 25 -2.77 -17.51 0.43
N ILE A 26 -3.38 -17.43 1.61
CA ILE A 26 -2.73 -17.01 2.84
C ILE A 26 -2.37 -18.24 3.61
N ASP A 27 -1.10 -18.39 3.96
CA ASP A 27 -0.58 -19.49 4.77
C ASP A 27 0.00 -18.93 6.08
N GLY A 28 0.01 -19.75 7.15
CA GLY A 28 0.54 -19.38 8.46
C GLY A 28 -0.35 -18.41 9.26
N CYS A 29 -1.62 -18.23 8.88
CA CYS A 29 -2.58 -17.51 9.73
C CYS A 29 -2.87 -18.34 11.01
N PRO A 30 -2.77 -17.75 12.22
CA PRO A 30 -3.15 -18.46 13.45
C PRO A 30 -4.59 -18.99 13.40
N SER A 31 -4.84 -20.16 14.03
CA SER A 31 -6.19 -20.71 14.16
C SER A 31 -7.02 -19.96 15.20
N GLY A 32 -8.35 -20.04 15.08
CA GLY A 32 -9.29 -19.49 16.06
C GLY A 32 -9.51 -17.98 16.00
N ILE A 33 -8.95 -17.30 15.01
CA ILE A 33 -9.21 -15.88 14.78
C ILE A 33 -10.61 -15.73 14.19
N GLU A 34 -11.43 -14.90 14.81
CA GLU A 34 -12.74 -14.53 14.28
C GLU A 34 -12.56 -13.70 13.00
N LEU A 35 -13.04 -14.25 11.88
CA LEU A 35 -12.95 -13.60 10.59
C LEU A 35 -14.16 -12.69 10.39
N ASP A 36 -13.99 -11.41 10.66
CA ASP A 36 -14.95 -10.37 10.31
C ASP A 36 -14.88 -10.09 8.79
N THR A 37 -15.75 -10.75 8.04
CA THR A 37 -15.82 -10.61 6.58
C THR A 37 -16.30 -9.24 6.14
N GLU A 38 -17.11 -8.55 6.94
CA GLU A 38 -17.57 -7.19 6.67
C GLU A 38 -16.41 -6.19 6.82
N PHE A 39 -15.56 -6.39 7.83
CA PHE A 39 -14.32 -5.62 7.96
C PHE A 39 -13.39 -5.84 6.75
N VAL A 40 -13.15 -7.09 6.33
CA VAL A 40 -12.32 -7.37 5.15
C VAL A 40 -12.90 -6.69 3.90
N GLN A 41 -14.23 -6.75 3.71
CA GLN A 41 -14.88 -6.08 2.60
C GLN A 41 -14.79 -4.55 2.70
N SER A 42 -14.87 -3.99 3.90
CA SER A 42 -14.71 -2.55 4.12
C SER A 42 -13.32 -2.05 3.70
N GLU A 43 -12.26 -2.80 4.02
CA GLU A 43 -10.89 -2.52 3.58
C GLU A 43 -10.75 -2.56 2.05
N LEU A 44 -11.39 -3.54 1.39
CA LEU A 44 -11.46 -3.58 -0.07
C LEU A 44 -12.23 -2.40 -0.65
N ASN A 45 -13.32 -1.98 -0.01
CA ASN A 45 -14.09 -0.80 -0.41
C ASN A 45 -13.25 0.49 -0.34
N ARG A 46 -12.35 0.61 0.63
CA ARG A 46 -11.37 1.71 0.72
C ARG A 46 -10.36 1.71 -0.43
N ARG A 47 -10.05 0.54 -1.01
CA ARG A 47 -9.09 0.38 -2.11
C ARG A 47 -9.73 0.49 -3.50
N LYS A 48 -10.98 0.07 -3.69
CA LYS A 48 -11.63 -0.07 -4.99
C LYS A 48 -11.61 1.23 -5.83
N PRO A 49 -11.70 1.17 -7.17
CA PRO A 49 -11.90 2.34 -8.01
C PRO A 49 -13.31 2.94 -7.81
N GLY A 50 -13.54 4.15 -8.34
CA GLY A 50 -14.88 4.75 -8.35
C GLY A 50 -15.37 5.32 -7.03
N GLN A 51 -14.49 5.51 -6.03
CA GLN A 51 -14.89 5.93 -4.67
C GLN A 51 -15.32 7.39 -4.58
N SER A 52 -14.84 8.27 -5.48
CA SER A 52 -15.03 9.70 -5.36
C SER A 52 -14.77 10.44 -6.67
N LYS A 53 -15.10 11.74 -6.69
CA LYS A 53 -14.85 12.63 -7.84
C LYS A 53 -13.36 12.83 -8.18
N ILE A 54 -12.45 12.53 -7.24
CA ILE A 54 -10.99 12.63 -7.42
C ILE A 54 -10.31 11.30 -7.78
N THR A 55 -11.07 10.23 -7.97
CA THR A 55 -10.60 8.93 -8.45
C THR A 55 -11.11 8.62 -9.86
N THR A 56 -10.73 7.48 -10.41
CA THR A 56 -11.23 6.99 -11.69
C THR A 56 -12.74 6.73 -11.65
N ASN A 57 -13.42 6.86 -12.81
CA ASN A 57 -14.83 6.53 -12.95
C ASN A 57 -15.10 5.03 -13.22
N ARG A 58 -14.09 4.16 -13.09
CA ARG A 58 -14.27 2.71 -13.17
C ARG A 58 -15.05 2.23 -11.95
N GLU A 59 -15.99 1.35 -12.13
CA GLU A 59 -16.79 0.77 -11.05
C GLU A 59 -16.50 -0.71 -10.91
N GLU A 60 -16.14 -1.12 -9.71
CA GLU A 60 -15.93 -2.52 -9.33
C GLU A 60 -16.50 -2.73 -7.94
N GLN A 61 -17.18 -3.83 -7.73
CA GLN A 61 -17.67 -4.17 -6.39
C GLN A 61 -16.57 -4.75 -5.50
N ASP A 62 -15.59 -5.42 -6.11
CA ASP A 62 -14.46 -6.07 -5.44
C ASP A 62 -14.91 -7.00 -4.28
N LEU A 63 -15.96 -7.79 -4.51
CA LEU A 63 -16.47 -8.73 -3.52
C LEU A 63 -15.49 -9.90 -3.34
N VAL A 64 -15.11 -10.17 -2.09
CA VAL A 64 -14.22 -11.28 -1.77
C VAL A 64 -15.01 -12.55 -1.51
N GLU A 65 -14.58 -13.64 -2.15
CA GLU A 65 -15.07 -15.00 -1.93
C GLU A 65 -13.97 -15.82 -1.26
N PHE A 66 -14.28 -16.46 -0.12
CA PHE A 66 -13.36 -17.36 0.56
C PHE A 66 -13.69 -18.81 0.23
N TYR A 67 -12.67 -19.64 -0.03
CA TYR A 67 -12.84 -21.03 -0.47
C TYR A 67 -12.30 -22.06 0.51
N SER A 68 -11.43 -21.66 1.45
CA SER A 68 -10.81 -22.57 2.43
C SER A 68 -10.28 -21.81 3.64
N GLY A 69 -9.88 -22.56 4.67
CA GLY A 69 -9.20 -22.04 5.87
C GLY A 69 -10.13 -21.37 6.88
N ILE A 70 -11.46 -21.49 6.71
CA ILE A 70 -12.47 -20.87 7.58
C ILE A 70 -13.52 -21.92 7.93
N PHE A 71 -13.87 -22.02 9.20
CA PHE A 71 -14.93 -22.87 9.71
C PHE A 71 -15.70 -22.12 10.81
N GLU A 72 -17.02 -22.06 10.70
CA GLU A 72 -17.92 -21.34 11.64
C GLU A 72 -17.44 -19.90 11.96
N GLY A 73 -17.01 -19.17 10.92
CA GLY A 73 -16.54 -17.79 11.02
C GLY A 73 -15.15 -17.60 11.62
N LYS A 74 -14.41 -18.68 11.86
CA LYS A 74 -13.05 -18.63 12.43
C LYS A 74 -12.01 -19.25 11.51
N THR A 75 -10.79 -18.76 11.58
CA THR A 75 -9.64 -19.35 10.89
C THR A 75 -9.31 -20.71 11.46
N THR A 76 -8.93 -21.66 10.60
CA THR A 76 -8.62 -23.05 11.01
C THR A 76 -7.13 -23.31 11.21
N GLY A 77 -6.26 -22.34 10.87
CA GLY A 77 -4.80 -22.53 10.82
C GLY A 77 -4.31 -23.21 9.53
N THR A 78 -5.22 -23.61 8.64
CA THR A 78 -4.91 -24.14 7.31
C THR A 78 -4.95 -23.02 6.27
N PRO A 79 -4.45 -23.24 5.02
CA PRO A 79 -4.39 -22.18 4.03
C PRO A 79 -5.77 -21.56 3.72
N ILE A 80 -5.83 -20.22 3.76
CA ILE A 80 -7.03 -19.44 3.42
C ILE A 80 -6.94 -19.07 1.95
N GLY A 81 -7.77 -19.73 1.11
CA GLY A 81 -7.90 -19.42 -0.30
C GLY A 81 -9.02 -18.41 -0.54
N PHE A 82 -8.76 -17.39 -1.37
CA PHE A 82 -9.76 -16.38 -1.73
C PHE A 82 -9.64 -15.91 -3.18
N LEU A 83 -10.74 -15.36 -3.70
CA LEU A 83 -10.81 -14.77 -5.04
C LEU A 83 -11.72 -13.54 -5.02
N VAL A 84 -11.34 -12.51 -5.78
CA VAL A 84 -12.17 -11.36 -6.14
C VAL A 84 -12.29 -11.33 -7.66
N ARG A 85 -13.52 -11.45 -8.17
CA ARG A 85 -13.78 -11.50 -9.61
C ARG A 85 -13.64 -10.14 -10.27
N ASN A 86 -13.17 -10.12 -11.52
CA ASN A 86 -13.15 -8.92 -12.35
C ASN A 86 -14.49 -8.77 -13.05
N ALA A 87 -15.21 -7.67 -12.82
CA ALA A 87 -16.53 -7.40 -13.42
C ALA A 87 -16.47 -6.35 -14.54
N ASP A 88 -15.75 -5.24 -14.34
CA ASP A 88 -15.72 -4.10 -15.27
C ASP A 88 -14.37 -3.99 -16.01
N HIS A 89 -14.11 -4.92 -16.95
CA HIS A 89 -12.90 -4.87 -17.80
C HIS A 89 -13.25 -4.61 -19.26
N HIS A 90 -12.99 -3.38 -19.71
CA HIS A 90 -13.18 -2.98 -21.12
C HIS A 90 -11.88 -3.21 -21.91
N SER A 91 -11.67 -4.43 -22.39
CA SER A 91 -10.43 -4.83 -23.09
C SER A 91 -10.20 -4.05 -24.39
N ASN A 92 -11.27 -3.56 -25.05
CA ASN A 92 -11.19 -2.80 -26.30
C ASN A 92 -10.51 -1.43 -26.13
N ASP A 93 -10.52 -0.85 -24.95
CA ASP A 93 -9.88 0.46 -24.66
C ASP A 93 -8.34 0.44 -24.85
N TYR A 94 -7.75 -0.75 -24.95
CA TYR A 94 -6.30 -0.94 -25.03
C TYR A 94 -5.79 -1.34 -26.41
N ASN A 95 -6.65 -1.48 -27.43
CA ASN A 95 -6.25 -1.92 -28.76
C ASN A 95 -5.26 -0.96 -29.44
N ASN A 96 -5.40 0.35 -29.18
CA ASN A 96 -4.53 1.40 -29.74
C ASN A 96 -3.12 1.40 -29.16
N ILE A 97 -2.88 0.69 -28.04
CA ILE A 97 -1.56 0.62 -27.38
C ILE A 97 -0.93 -0.77 -27.46
N ARG A 98 -1.52 -1.69 -28.22
CA ARG A 98 -1.04 -3.07 -28.35
C ARG A 98 0.41 -3.15 -28.82
N GLU A 99 0.78 -2.31 -29.78
CA GLU A 99 2.11 -2.31 -30.39
C GLU A 99 3.02 -1.20 -29.83
N LEU A 100 2.55 -0.43 -28.83
CA LEU A 100 3.24 0.73 -28.28
C LEU A 100 3.71 0.48 -26.86
N TYR A 101 4.76 1.19 -26.45
CA TYR A 101 5.22 1.21 -25.07
C TYR A 101 4.82 2.52 -24.39
N ARG A 102 3.99 2.45 -23.36
CA ARG A 102 3.62 3.63 -22.57
C ARG A 102 4.83 4.15 -21.78
N PRO A 103 5.18 5.45 -21.86
CA PRO A 103 6.25 6.03 -21.06
C PRO A 103 6.06 5.75 -19.57
N SER A 104 7.14 5.35 -18.88
CA SER A 104 7.14 5.04 -17.44
C SER A 104 6.17 3.93 -16.98
N HIS A 105 5.55 3.19 -17.91
CA HIS A 105 4.78 1.99 -17.62
C HIS A 105 5.66 0.72 -17.77
N ALA A 106 5.17 -0.42 -17.26
CA ALA A 106 5.91 -1.68 -17.30
C ALA A 106 5.88 -2.38 -18.68
N ASP A 107 5.32 -1.78 -19.72
CA ASP A 107 5.08 -2.42 -21.01
C ASP A 107 6.36 -3.00 -21.63
N TYR A 108 7.38 -2.16 -21.79
CA TYR A 108 8.68 -2.56 -22.36
C TYR A 108 9.40 -3.60 -21.49
N THR A 109 9.52 -3.33 -20.22
CA THR A 109 10.27 -4.20 -19.29
C THR A 109 9.61 -5.56 -19.11
N TYR A 110 8.28 -5.60 -19.14
CA TYR A 110 7.52 -6.85 -19.03
C TYR A 110 7.68 -7.70 -20.28
N GLU A 111 7.52 -7.11 -21.47
CA GLU A 111 7.69 -7.79 -22.75
C GLU A 111 9.12 -8.28 -22.95
N SER A 112 10.13 -7.46 -22.65
CA SER A 112 11.54 -7.81 -22.72
C SER A 112 11.93 -8.97 -21.80
N LYS A 113 11.30 -9.03 -20.61
CA LYS A 113 11.61 -10.07 -19.62
C LYS A 113 10.93 -11.40 -19.91
N TYR A 114 9.65 -11.37 -20.31
CA TYR A 114 8.81 -12.56 -20.41
C TYR A 114 8.52 -12.99 -21.85
N GLY A 115 8.85 -12.15 -22.84
CA GLY A 115 8.57 -12.40 -24.26
C GLY A 115 7.10 -12.27 -24.65
N VAL A 116 6.19 -12.20 -23.67
CA VAL A 116 4.73 -12.08 -23.87
C VAL A 116 4.21 -11.04 -22.89
N ARG A 117 3.38 -10.13 -23.39
CA ARG A 117 2.70 -9.10 -22.61
C ARG A 117 1.20 -9.15 -22.87
N ASP A 118 0.40 -9.21 -21.82
CA ASP A 118 -1.00 -8.82 -21.93
C ASP A 118 -1.07 -7.28 -21.98
N PHE A 119 -1.34 -6.74 -23.17
CA PHE A 119 -1.43 -5.29 -23.39
C PHE A 119 -2.66 -4.65 -22.73
N ARG A 120 -3.63 -5.47 -22.30
CA ARG A 120 -4.86 -5.02 -21.64
C ARG A 120 -4.56 -4.65 -20.19
N GLY A 121 -4.43 -3.38 -19.88
CA GLY A 121 -4.32 -2.83 -18.53
C GLY A 121 -3.00 -3.06 -17.79
N GLY A 122 -2.17 -4.02 -18.15
CA GLY A 122 -0.85 -4.28 -17.54
C GLY A 122 -0.74 -5.58 -16.72
N GLY A 123 -1.72 -6.47 -16.77
CA GLY A 123 -1.66 -7.81 -16.16
C GLY A 123 -1.30 -7.79 -14.68
N ARG A 124 -0.23 -8.52 -14.30
CA ARG A 124 0.31 -8.57 -12.93
C ARG A 124 0.98 -7.27 -12.47
N SER A 125 1.41 -6.39 -13.38
CA SER A 125 1.96 -5.08 -13.03
C SER A 125 0.91 -4.02 -12.73
N SER A 126 -0.37 -4.34 -12.92
CA SER A 126 -1.48 -3.45 -12.61
C SER A 126 -1.68 -3.29 -11.11
N ALA A 127 -2.07 -2.07 -10.66
CA ALA A 127 -2.46 -1.82 -9.28
C ALA A 127 -3.67 -2.66 -8.81
N ARG A 128 -4.37 -3.39 -9.72
CA ARG A 128 -5.44 -4.30 -9.35
C ARG A 128 -4.95 -5.51 -8.54
N GLU A 129 -3.67 -5.93 -8.69
CA GLU A 129 -3.09 -7.01 -7.90
C GLU A 129 -3.09 -6.70 -6.38
N THR A 130 -3.13 -5.42 -6.00
CA THR A 130 -3.19 -4.99 -4.61
C THR A 130 -4.45 -5.41 -3.86
N ILE A 131 -5.48 -5.90 -4.56
CA ILE A 131 -6.64 -6.59 -3.97
C ILE A 131 -6.17 -7.71 -3.03
N ALA A 132 -5.27 -8.57 -3.51
CA ALA A 132 -4.77 -9.69 -2.70
C ALA A 132 -4.03 -9.21 -1.44
N ARG A 133 -3.28 -8.11 -1.55
CA ARG A 133 -2.58 -7.51 -0.41
C ARG A 133 -3.56 -6.97 0.62
N VAL A 134 -4.63 -6.29 0.18
CA VAL A 134 -5.63 -5.69 1.08
C VAL A 134 -6.44 -6.75 1.80
N VAL A 135 -6.88 -7.83 1.12
CA VAL A 135 -7.55 -8.96 1.78
C VAL A 135 -6.66 -9.57 2.86
N THR A 136 -5.40 -9.86 2.50
CA THR A 136 -4.44 -10.47 3.44
C THR A 136 -4.10 -9.52 4.59
N GLY A 137 -3.89 -8.24 4.30
CA GLY A 137 -3.63 -7.21 5.30
C GLY A 137 -4.81 -6.96 6.24
N ALA A 138 -6.05 -7.05 5.76
CA ALA A 138 -7.24 -6.97 6.60
C ALA A 138 -7.29 -8.12 7.60
N ILE A 139 -7.00 -9.36 7.17
CA ILE A 139 -6.89 -10.51 8.08
C ILE A 139 -5.74 -10.31 9.08
N ALA A 140 -4.59 -9.81 8.63
CA ALA A 140 -3.48 -9.49 9.53
C ALA A 140 -3.86 -8.42 10.58
N LYS A 141 -4.64 -7.38 10.19
CA LYS A 141 -5.15 -6.37 11.12
C LYS A 141 -6.07 -6.98 12.19
N LEU A 142 -6.92 -7.97 11.84
CA LEU A 142 -7.77 -8.66 12.82
C LEU A 142 -6.94 -9.39 13.88
N VAL A 143 -5.85 -10.05 13.48
CA VAL A 143 -4.93 -10.70 14.42
C VAL A 143 -4.20 -9.67 15.28
N LEU A 144 -3.63 -8.64 14.67
CA LEU A 144 -2.88 -7.58 15.35
C LEU A 144 -3.73 -6.77 16.33
N LYS A 145 -5.02 -6.58 16.03
CA LYS A 145 -5.97 -5.92 16.94
C LYS A 145 -6.10 -6.64 18.27
N GLN A 146 -6.03 -7.99 18.29
CA GLN A 146 -6.04 -8.78 19.53
C GLN A 146 -4.78 -8.55 20.39
N LEU A 147 -3.71 -8.06 19.77
CA LEU A 147 -2.46 -7.70 20.43
C LEU A 147 -2.39 -6.23 20.85
N GLY A 148 -3.47 -5.46 20.63
CA GLY A 148 -3.51 -4.02 20.88
C GLY A 148 -2.79 -3.17 19.83
N VAL A 149 -2.38 -3.75 18.69
CA VAL A 149 -1.72 -3.01 17.61
C VAL A 149 -2.74 -2.37 16.70
N SER A 150 -2.60 -1.08 16.43
CA SER A 150 -3.39 -0.33 15.46
C SER A 150 -2.50 0.29 14.38
N ILE A 151 -3.00 0.34 13.15
CA ILE A 151 -2.26 0.87 12.00
C ILE A 151 -3.16 1.85 11.27
N THR A 152 -2.68 3.07 11.10
CA THR A 152 -3.37 4.13 10.36
C THR A 152 -2.40 4.77 9.38
N ALA A 153 -2.79 4.82 8.11
CA ALA A 153 -2.07 5.57 7.11
C ALA A 153 -2.94 6.70 6.56
N TYR A 154 -2.31 7.78 6.14
CA TYR A 154 -3.01 8.95 5.62
C TYR A 154 -2.19 9.67 4.56
N THR A 155 -2.87 10.42 3.70
CA THR A 155 -2.21 11.26 2.70
C THR A 155 -1.62 12.49 3.39
N SER A 156 -0.30 12.59 3.40
CA SER A 156 0.43 13.71 4.01
C SER A 156 0.95 14.73 2.98
N GLN A 157 0.95 14.39 1.68
CA GLN A 157 1.35 15.32 0.63
C GLN A 157 0.68 14.95 -0.70
N VAL A 158 0.22 15.96 -1.45
CA VAL A 158 -0.18 15.86 -2.86
C VAL A 158 0.52 16.96 -3.63
N GLY A 159 1.37 16.57 -4.59
CA GLY A 159 2.20 17.55 -5.33
C GLY A 159 3.04 18.41 -4.38
N THR A 160 2.79 19.71 -4.38
CA THR A 160 3.46 20.67 -3.50
C THR A 160 2.70 20.99 -2.22
N ILE A 161 1.48 20.48 -2.04
CA ILE A 161 0.69 20.71 -0.83
C ILE A 161 1.05 19.65 0.21
N CYS A 162 1.66 20.09 1.31
CA CYS A 162 2.11 19.25 2.41
C CYS A 162 1.30 19.48 3.67
N LEU A 163 1.10 18.45 4.45
CA LEU A 163 0.65 18.48 5.83
C LEU A 163 1.90 18.53 6.72
N ASP A 164 2.24 19.71 7.24
CA ASP A 164 3.49 19.93 7.97
C ASP A 164 3.40 19.58 9.47
N GLN A 165 2.18 19.28 9.96
CA GLN A 165 1.97 18.92 11.36
C GLN A 165 2.48 17.50 11.65
N PRO A 166 3.19 17.28 12.79
CA PRO A 166 3.63 15.96 13.18
C PRO A 166 2.42 15.07 13.52
N TYR A 167 2.50 13.77 13.21
CA TYR A 167 1.40 12.83 13.44
C TYR A 167 0.90 12.79 14.90
N THR A 168 1.76 13.14 15.86
CA THR A 168 1.46 13.17 17.29
C THR A 168 0.46 14.25 17.69
N THR A 169 0.26 15.27 16.86
CA THR A 169 -0.70 16.37 17.09
C THR A 169 -1.97 16.23 16.27
N LEU A 170 -2.05 15.23 15.40
CA LEU A 170 -3.17 14.99 14.50
C LEU A 170 -4.19 14.03 15.14
N ASP A 171 -5.47 14.30 14.94
CA ASP A 171 -6.53 13.31 15.17
C ASP A 171 -6.63 12.36 13.95
N LEU A 172 -5.91 11.25 14.01
CA LEU A 172 -5.86 10.27 12.92
C LEU A 172 -7.22 9.58 12.66
N SER A 173 -8.20 9.69 13.58
CA SER A 173 -9.56 9.18 13.35
C SER A 173 -10.28 9.95 12.23
N GLN A 174 -9.84 11.17 11.92
CA GLN A 174 -10.38 12.01 10.85
C GLN A 174 -9.88 11.62 9.46
N THR A 175 -8.97 10.63 9.34
CA THR A 175 -8.41 10.23 8.04
C THR A 175 -9.48 9.87 7.01
N GLU A 176 -10.53 9.18 7.39
CA GLU A 176 -11.63 8.79 6.49
C GLU A 176 -12.73 9.85 6.33
N SER A 177 -12.63 11.03 6.98
CA SER A 177 -13.63 12.09 6.93
C SER A 177 -13.72 12.80 5.56
N ASN A 178 -12.72 12.64 4.72
CA ASN A 178 -12.65 13.25 3.39
C ASN A 178 -12.08 12.30 2.32
N MET A 179 -12.33 12.64 1.06
CA MET A 179 -12.00 11.76 -0.08
C MET A 179 -10.50 11.64 -0.39
N VAL A 180 -9.65 12.54 0.12
CA VAL A 180 -8.19 12.45 -0.07
C VAL A 180 -7.50 11.69 1.06
N ARG A 181 -8.23 11.41 2.16
CA ARG A 181 -7.71 10.73 3.35
C ARG A 181 -6.57 11.49 4.02
N CYS A 182 -6.76 12.78 4.23
CA CYS A 182 -5.88 13.65 5.01
C CYS A 182 -6.58 14.01 6.33
N PRO A 183 -5.96 13.82 7.51
CA PRO A 183 -6.61 14.07 8.80
C PRO A 183 -6.84 15.57 9.12
N ASP A 184 -6.19 16.47 8.38
CA ASP A 184 -6.40 17.92 8.50
C ASP A 184 -7.32 18.42 7.37
N GLN A 185 -8.46 18.99 7.74
CA GLN A 185 -9.51 19.37 6.80
C GLN A 185 -9.08 20.49 5.84
N ASP A 186 -8.38 21.50 6.33
CA ASP A 186 -7.94 22.65 5.51
C ASP A 186 -6.92 22.21 4.46
N THR A 187 -5.99 21.33 4.84
CA THR A 187 -5.02 20.74 3.93
C THR A 187 -5.70 19.78 2.94
N ALA A 188 -6.68 18.99 3.41
CA ALA A 188 -7.45 18.09 2.56
C ALA A 188 -8.19 18.84 1.45
N GLU A 189 -8.81 19.97 1.74
CA GLU A 189 -9.52 20.79 0.76
C GLU A 189 -8.58 21.30 -0.33
N LYS A 190 -7.39 21.81 0.03
CA LYS A 190 -6.36 22.25 -0.93
C LYS A 190 -5.87 21.10 -1.80
N MET A 191 -5.62 19.92 -1.21
CA MET A 191 -5.21 18.71 -1.96
C MET A 191 -6.29 18.28 -2.95
N ILE A 192 -7.57 18.30 -2.54
CA ILE A 192 -8.71 17.93 -3.38
C ILE A 192 -8.84 18.88 -4.57
N GLU A 193 -8.71 20.19 -4.35
CA GLU A 193 -8.78 21.18 -5.44
C GLU A 193 -7.61 20.97 -6.43
N LEU A 194 -6.39 20.79 -5.95
CA LEU A 194 -5.25 20.48 -6.82
C LEU A 194 -5.50 19.21 -7.67
N ILE A 195 -6.02 18.14 -7.07
CA ILE A 195 -6.31 16.91 -7.82
C ILE A 195 -7.39 17.16 -8.90
N LYS A 196 -8.41 17.99 -8.61
CA LYS A 196 -9.44 18.33 -9.60
C LYS A 196 -8.86 19.16 -10.77
N GLU A 197 -7.96 20.10 -10.51
CA GLU A 197 -7.27 20.88 -11.52
C GLU A 197 -6.44 19.97 -12.44
N ILE A 198 -5.64 19.09 -11.86
CA ILE A 198 -4.82 18.11 -12.59
C ILE A 198 -5.69 17.18 -13.44
N LYS A 199 -6.80 16.66 -12.86
CA LYS A 199 -7.77 15.84 -13.60
C LYS A 199 -8.36 16.57 -14.79
N LYS A 200 -8.70 17.87 -14.64
CA LYS A 200 -9.24 18.70 -15.73
C LYS A 200 -8.21 18.92 -16.82
N ALA A 201 -6.93 19.02 -16.47
CA ALA A 201 -5.82 19.13 -17.42
C ALA A 201 -5.51 17.80 -18.15
N GLY A 202 -6.14 16.67 -17.76
CA GLY A 202 -5.84 15.36 -18.31
C GLY A 202 -4.51 14.76 -17.85
N ASP A 203 -3.95 15.28 -16.75
CA ASP A 203 -2.67 14.88 -16.18
C ASP A 203 -2.85 14.09 -14.87
N THR A 204 -1.73 13.75 -14.24
CA THR A 204 -1.68 13.00 -12.98
C THR A 204 -0.70 13.61 -12.00
N ILE A 205 -0.91 13.38 -10.71
CA ILE A 205 -0.05 13.91 -9.65
C ILE A 205 0.24 12.82 -8.62
N GLY A 206 1.46 12.84 -8.08
CA GLY A 206 1.91 11.98 -7.00
C GLY A 206 1.90 12.69 -5.65
N GLY A 207 2.49 12.06 -4.66
CA GLY A 207 2.63 12.63 -3.33
C GLY A 207 3.14 11.60 -2.32
N VAL A 208 2.82 11.80 -1.04
CA VAL A 208 3.34 11.01 0.07
C VAL A 208 2.21 10.53 0.96
N ILE A 209 2.32 9.28 1.41
CA ILE A 209 1.49 8.68 2.46
C ILE A 209 2.36 8.51 3.71
N THR A 210 1.87 8.97 4.85
CA THR A 210 2.45 8.68 6.16
C THR A 210 1.66 7.54 6.80
N CYS A 211 2.38 6.59 7.41
CA CYS A 211 1.80 5.47 8.16
C CYS A 211 2.32 5.47 9.59
N VAL A 212 1.42 5.20 10.53
CA VAL A 212 1.71 5.11 11.97
C VAL A 212 1.15 3.78 12.48
N ALA A 213 2.00 2.95 13.08
CA ALA A 213 1.60 1.74 13.80
C ALA A 213 1.84 1.94 15.29
N LYS A 214 0.76 1.84 16.09
CA LYS A 214 0.79 2.01 17.56
C LYS A 214 0.61 0.67 18.27
N GLY A 215 1.15 0.57 19.46
CA GLY A 215 1.03 -0.62 20.30
C GLY A 215 1.88 -1.80 19.82
N VAL A 216 2.86 -1.56 18.96
CA VAL A 216 3.77 -2.62 18.48
C VAL A 216 4.68 -3.06 19.65
N PRO A 217 4.70 -4.37 19.99
CA PRO A 217 5.55 -4.84 21.09
C PRO A 217 7.03 -4.66 20.79
N VAL A 218 7.82 -4.53 21.84
CA VAL A 218 9.29 -4.55 21.76
C VAL A 218 9.74 -5.92 21.25
N GLY A 219 10.81 -5.94 20.43
CA GLY A 219 11.48 -7.18 20.05
C GLY A 219 11.12 -7.75 18.68
N LEU A 220 10.38 -7.03 17.84
CA LEU A 220 10.12 -7.45 16.46
C LEU A 220 11.27 -7.01 15.55
N GLY A 221 11.86 -7.96 14.85
CA GLY A 221 12.99 -7.71 13.94
C GLY A 221 14.30 -8.30 14.45
N GLU A 222 15.31 -8.27 13.58
CA GLU A 222 16.63 -8.86 13.81
C GLU A 222 17.74 -7.82 13.58
N PRO A 223 18.93 -7.98 14.20
CA PRO A 223 19.95 -6.91 14.19
C PRO A 223 20.73 -6.78 12.87
N VAL A 224 20.75 -7.81 11.99
CA VAL A 224 21.58 -7.78 10.77
C VAL A 224 20.72 -7.67 9.52
N PHE A 225 20.28 -8.77 8.91
CA PHE A 225 19.55 -8.76 7.64
C PHE A 225 18.03 -8.75 7.80
N GLY A 226 17.51 -9.28 8.90
CA GLY A 226 16.09 -9.28 9.23
C GLY A 226 15.60 -8.01 9.93
N LYS A 227 16.19 -6.84 9.66
CA LYS A 227 15.79 -5.58 10.31
C LYS A 227 14.36 -5.22 9.94
N LEU A 228 13.55 -4.89 10.94
CA LEU A 228 12.13 -4.56 10.75
C LEU A 228 11.92 -3.40 9.76
N HIS A 229 12.72 -2.33 9.85
CA HIS A 229 12.63 -1.23 8.89
C HIS A 229 13.02 -1.63 7.46
N ALA A 230 13.95 -2.59 7.30
CA ALA A 230 14.31 -3.11 5.98
C ALA A 230 13.16 -3.93 5.37
N ALA A 231 12.49 -4.75 6.19
CA ALA A 231 11.30 -5.49 5.76
C ALA A 231 10.12 -4.56 5.43
N LEU A 232 9.86 -3.54 6.25
CA LEU A 232 8.87 -2.50 5.94
C LEU A 232 9.22 -1.76 4.65
N GLY A 233 10.48 -1.39 4.45
CA GLY A 233 10.96 -0.77 3.20
C GLY A 233 10.75 -1.67 1.99
N GLN A 234 11.07 -2.96 2.08
CA GLN A 234 10.80 -3.95 1.04
C GLN A 234 9.29 -4.06 0.73
N ALA A 235 8.47 -4.12 1.77
CA ALA A 235 7.02 -4.18 1.64
C ALA A 235 6.49 -2.96 0.88
N MET A 236 6.87 -1.75 1.30
CA MET A 236 6.42 -0.49 0.71
C MET A 236 6.93 -0.30 -0.73
N LEU A 237 8.22 -0.56 -0.98
CA LEU A 237 8.82 -0.45 -2.33
C LEU A 237 8.27 -1.49 -3.31
N SER A 238 7.62 -2.55 -2.83
CA SER A 238 6.92 -3.53 -3.67
C SER A 238 5.54 -3.04 -4.14
N ILE A 239 5.00 -1.95 -3.59
CA ILE A 239 3.71 -1.38 -4.00
C ILE A 239 3.90 -0.63 -5.33
N ASN A 240 2.92 -0.79 -6.24
CA ASN A 240 2.93 -0.09 -7.53
C ASN A 240 3.05 1.44 -7.34
N ALA A 241 3.84 2.08 -8.18
CA ALA A 241 4.13 3.52 -8.20
C ALA A 241 4.98 4.05 -7.03
N VAL A 242 5.34 3.27 -6.04
CA VAL A 242 6.24 3.71 -4.97
C VAL A 242 7.64 4.02 -5.50
N LYS A 243 8.24 5.12 -5.02
CA LYS A 243 9.56 5.62 -5.40
C LYS A 243 10.48 5.88 -4.23
N GLY A 244 9.94 6.00 -3.01
CA GLY A 244 10.73 6.25 -1.83
C GLY A 244 10.06 5.72 -0.58
N PHE A 245 10.90 5.39 0.39
CA PHE A 245 10.53 5.00 1.74
C PHE A 245 11.51 5.63 2.71
N GLU A 246 11.01 6.21 3.77
CA GLU A 246 11.81 6.68 4.90
C GLU A 246 11.06 6.44 6.20
N TYR A 247 11.77 6.22 7.29
CA TYR A 247 11.18 5.99 8.62
C TYR A 247 11.87 6.85 9.68
N GLY A 248 11.15 7.16 10.76
CA GLY A 248 11.64 8.05 11.79
C GLY A 248 12.02 9.42 11.23
N MET A 249 13.19 9.92 11.58
CA MET A 249 13.71 11.18 11.05
C MET A 249 13.99 11.16 9.54
N GLY A 250 14.07 9.98 8.91
CA GLY A 250 14.22 9.83 7.47
C GLY A 250 15.46 10.50 6.90
N PHE A 251 15.27 11.39 5.92
CA PHE A 251 16.34 12.16 5.28
C PHE A 251 16.70 13.45 6.01
N ASP A 252 16.04 13.78 7.14
CA ASP A 252 16.42 14.90 7.99
C ASP A 252 17.58 14.50 8.92
N VAL A 253 18.78 14.37 8.34
CA VAL A 253 20.01 13.89 8.99
C VAL A 253 20.99 15.01 9.31
N SER A 254 20.55 16.26 9.27
CA SER A 254 21.39 17.43 9.54
C SER A 254 21.69 17.65 11.04
N MET A 255 20.93 16.98 11.93
CA MET A 255 21.09 17.08 13.38
C MET A 255 22.42 16.47 13.87
N ARG A 256 22.96 17.04 14.95
CA ARG A 256 24.06 16.40 15.66
C ARG A 256 23.57 15.15 16.38
N GLY A 257 24.45 14.16 16.61
CA GLY A 257 24.08 12.92 17.28
C GLY A 257 23.47 13.15 18.68
N SER A 258 23.97 14.13 19.45
CA SER A 258 23.40 14.49 20.75
C SER A 258 21.97 15.06 20.67
N GLU A 259 21.58 15.65 19.54
CA GLU A 259 20.25 16.19 19.29
C GLU A 259 19.32 15.10 18.73
N ALA A 260 19.88 14.21 17.90
CA ALA A 260 19.14 13.13 17.25
C ALA A 260 18.81 11.95 18.17
N ASN A 261 19.55 11.76 19.27
CA ASN A 261 19.35 10.64 20.19
C ASN A 261 18.02 10.73 20.94
N ASP A 262 17.27 9.62 20.90
CA ASP A 262 16.04 9.43 21.68
C ASP A 262 16.41 9.00 23.11
N LEU A 263 16.38 9.92 24.07
CA LEU A 263 16.75 9.68 25.47
C LEU A 263 15.70 8.81 26.15
N PHE A 264 16.14 7.75 26.85
CA PHE A 264 15.27 6.84 27.58
C PHE A 264 14.74 7.41 28.89
N TYR A 265 13.50 7.03 29.24
CA TYR A 265 12.93 7.22 30.57
C TYR A 265 12.01 6.03 30.92
N ILE A 266 11.64 5.93 32.21
CA ILE A 266 10.71 4.90 32.67
C ILE A 266 9.38 5.55 33.04
N LYS A 267 8.28 4.99 32.50
CA LYS A 267 6.93 5.33 32.88
C LYS A 267 6.16 4.05 33.18
N GLU A 268 5.58 3.96 34.39
CA GLU A 268 4.78 2.82 34.83
C GLU A 268 5.49 1.46 34.66
N GLY A 269 6.82 1.45 34.90
CA GLY A 269 7.66 0.24 34.77
C GLY A 269 8.05 -0.13 33.35
N THR A 270 7.63 0.65 32.34
CA THR A 270 7.97 0.45 30.94
C THR A 270 8.98 1.48 30.46
N VAL A 271 9.93 1.04 29.63
CA VAL A 271 10.93 1.91 29.00
C VAL A 271 10.29 2.66 27.84
N HIS A 272 10.48 3.97 27.82
CA HIS A 272 10.03 4.88 26.76
C HIS A 272 11.14 5.79 26.31
N THR A 273 10.92 6.55 25.23
CA THR A 273 11.83 7.59 24.76
C THR A 273 11.16 8.96 24.75
N HIS A 274 11.92 10.02 25.09
CA HIS A 274 11.42 11.41 25.10
C HIS A 274 11.07 11.94 23.72
N THR A 275 11.77 11.45 22.70
CA THR A 275 11.54 11.72 21.28
C THR A 275 11.47 10.38 20.55
N ASN A 276 11.00 10.38 19.32
CA ASN A 276 10.91 9.15 18.52
C ASN A 276 11.50 9.35 17.12
N ARG A 277 12.72 9.90 17.07
CA ARG A 277 13.45 10.12 15.81
C ARG A 277 13.88 8.81 15.16
N SER A 278 14.07 7.77 15.97
CA SER A 278 14.32 6.39 15.52
C SER A 278 13.12 5.76 14.82
N GLY A 279 11.91 6.36 14.91
CA GLY A 279 10.70 5.84 14.27
C GLY A 279 10.24 4.49 14.83
N GLY A 280 10.40 4.26 16.16
CA GLY A 280 9.97 3.03 16.84
C GLY A 280 10.90 1.83 16.62
N ILE A 281 12.04 1.99 15.94
CA ILE A 281 12.93 0.89 15.57
C ILE A 281 14.38 1.27 15.85
N GLN A 282 15.04 0.54 16.75
CA GLN A 282 16.44 0.73 17.12
C GLN A 282 17.23 -0.56 16.87
N GLY A 283 18.38 -0.47 16.21
CA GLY A 283 19.18 -1.66 15.85
C GLY A 283 18.50 -2.64 14.89
N GLY A 284 17.37 -2.25 14.28
CA GLY A 284 16.55 -3.11 13.42
C GLY A 284 15.39 -3.79 14.14
N ILE A 285 15.20 -3.50 15.44
CA ILE A 285 14.25 -4.15 16.34
C ILE A 285 13.28 -3.09 16.87
N SER A 286 11.99 -3.41 16.97
CA SER A 286 10.99 -2.51 17.55
C SER A 286 11.28 -2.23 19.04
N ASN A 287 11.12 -0.98 19.46
CA ASN A 287 11.45 -0.52 20.82
C ASN A 287 10.22 -0.20 21.70
N GLY A 288 9.00 -0.44 21.18
CA GLY A 288 7.74 -0.19 21.90
C GLY A 288 7.12 1.18 21.63
N GLU A 289 7.86 2.11 21.03
CA GLU A 289 7.30 3.38 20.57
C GLU A 289 6.54 3.21 19.24
N ASP A 290 5.78 4.24 18.86
CA ASP A 290 5.05 4.24 17.58
C ASP A 290 6.03 4.04 16.41
N ILE A 291 5.74 3.08 15.54
CA ILE A 291 6.47 2.95 14.28
C ILE A 291 5.82 3.88 13.27
N TYR A 292 6.59 4.86 12.76
CA TYR A 292 6.10 5.75 11.72
C TYR A 292 7.08 5.88 10.56
N PHE A 293 6.52 6.01 9.36
CA PHE A 293 7.28 6.11 8.12
C PHE A 293 6.48 6.83 7.02
N ARG A 294 7.18 7.26 5.98
CA ARG A 294 6.62 7.93 4.81
C ARG A 294 6.91 7.15 3.53
N VAL A 295 5.95 7.13 2.62
CA VAL A 295 6.02 6.41 1.34
C VAL A 295 5.70 7.36 0.20
N ALA A 296 6.65 7.59 -0.70
CA ALA A 296 6.50 8.48 -1.84
C ALA A 296 5.97 7.71 -3.06
N PHE A 297 4.91 8.24 -3.68
CA PHE A 297 4.28 7.71 -4.88
C PHE A 297 4.48 8.65 -6.06
N LYS A 298 4.97 8.12 -7.18
CA LYS A 298 5.03 8.88 -8.42
C LYS A 298 3.64 9.12 -9.01
N PRO A 299 3.47 10.12 -9.89
CA PRO A 299 2.28 10.25 -10.72
C PRO A 299 1.99 8.97 -11.52
N VAL A 300 0.72 8.71 -11.80
CA VAL A 300 0.30 7.59 -12.65
C VAL A 300 0.84 7.78 -14.06
N ALA A 301 1.41 6.74 -14.66
CA ALA A 301 2.06 6.83 -15.98
C ALA A 301 1.07 7.05 -17.15
N SER A 302 -0.21 6.70 -16.95
CA SER A 302 -1.25 6.83 -17.96
C SER A 302 -1.89 8.22 -17.88
N VAL A 303 -1.46 9.14 -18.74
CA VAL A 303 -1.97 10.52 -18.86
C VAL A 303 -2.77 10.66 -20.15
N LEU A 304 -3.76 11.56 -20.18
CA LEU A 304 -4.59 11.83 -21.36
C LEU A 304 -3.92 12.83 -22.33
N ILE A 305 -2.82 13.45 -21.90
CA ILE A 305 -2.02 14.35 -22.72
C ILE A 305 -1.24 13.53 -23.75
N PRO A 306 -1.21 13.93 -25.06
CA PRO A 306 -0.40 13.26 -26.06
C PRO A 306 1.09 13.22 -25.69
N GLN A 307 1.72 12.07 -25.87
CA GLN A 307 3.12 11.85 -25.56
C GLN A 307 3.86 11.22 -26.74
N LYS A 308 5.17 11.46 -26.84
CA LYS A 308 6.05 10.74 -27.75
C LYS A 308 6.49 9.43 -27.13
N THR A 309 6.54 8.37 -27.94
CA THR A 309 7.00 7.04 -27.54
C THR A 309 7.60 6.29 -28.74
N ILE A 310 7.83 4.99 -28.56
CA ILE A 310 8.20 4.07 -29.62
C ILE A 310 7.23 2.89 -29.71
N ASN A 311 7.14 2.31 -30.89
CA ASN A 311 6.48 1.03 -31.08
C ASN A 311 7.44 -0.15 -30.82
N LYS A 312 6.96 -1.39 -30.96
CA LYS A 312 7.75 -2.62 -30.78
C LYS A 312 8.92 -2.75 -31.74
N ASN A 313 8.88 -2.08 -32.90
CA ASN A 313 9.95 -2.08 -33.89
C ASN A 313 11.02 -1.00 -33.60
N GLY A 314 10.86 -0.19 -32.54
CA GLY A 314 11.76 0.91 -32.20
C GLY A 314 11.49 2.20 -32.97
N GLU A 315 10.39 2.29 -33.70
CA GLU A 315 10.04 3.47 -34.49
C GLU A 315 9.33 4.52 -33.61
N ALA A 316 9.73 5.80 -33.74
CA ALA A 316 9.11 6.90 -32.99
C ALA A 316 7.65 7.11 -33.45
N CYS A 317 6.77 7.28 -32.49
CA CYS A 317 5.34 7.49 -32.73
C CYS A 317 4.67 8.34 -31.66
N ASP A 318 3.48 8.83 -31.96
CA ASP A 318 2.64 9.56 -31.03
C ASP A 318 1.72 8.57 -30.28
N LEU A 319 1.63 8.78 -28.99
CA LEU A 319 0.75 8.03 -28.12
C LEU A 319 -0.29 8.97 -27.52
N GLN A 320 -1.56 8.63 -27.72
CA GLN A 320 -2.66 9.21 -26.96
C GLN A 320 -3.40 8.09 -26.23
N ILE A 321 -3.26 8.07 -24.91
CA ILE A 321 -3.95 7.12 -24.04
C ILE A 321 -5.42 7.54 -23.95
N ARG A 322 -6.30 6.54 -24.06
CA ARG A 322 -7.74 6.64 -23.80
C ARG A 322 -8.07 5.79 -22.57
N GLY A 323 -9.20 6.04 -21.96
CA GLY A 323 -9.67 5.23 -20.84
C GLY A 323 -9.74 6.00 -19.51
N ARG A 324 -10.02 5.24 -18.43
CA ARG A 324 -10.36 5.76 -17.11
C ARG A 324 -9.19 5.53 -16.17
N HIS A 325 -8.39 6.57 -15.91
CA HIS A 325 -7.22 6.50 -15.03
C HIS A 325 -7.40 7.38 -13.79
N ASP A 326 -6.71 7.03 -12.70
CA ASP A 326 -6.69 7.86 -11.49
C ASP A 326 -5.84 9.11 -11.73
N PRO A 327 -6.33 10.32 -11.47
CA PRO A 327 -5.51 11.54 -11.48
C PRO A 327 -4.50 11.54 -10.33
N CYS A 328 -4.84 10.88 -9.21
CA CYS A 328 -3.99 10.71 -8.05
C CYS A 328 -4.26 9.34 -7.42
N VAL A 329 -3.22 8.54 -7.19
CA VAL A 329 -3.35 7.18 -6.65
C VAL A 329 -3.47 7.15 -5.13
N LEU A 330 -3.06 8.22 -4.42
CA LEU A 330 -2.88 8.24 -2.97
C LEU A 330 -4.11 7.81 -2.18
N PRO A 331 -5.33 8.30 -2.46
CA PRO A 331 -6.50 7.88 -1.69
C PRO A 331 -6.72 6.36 -1.68
N ARG A 332 -6.42 5.71 -2.80
CA ARG A 332 -6.53 4.26 -2.95
C ARG A 332 -5.33 3.50 -2.40
N ALA A 333 -4.17 4.16 -2.32
CA ALA A 333 -2.94 3.56 -1.81
C ALA A 333 -2.87 3.51 -0.28
N VAL A 334 -3.59 4.38 0.43
CA VAL A 334 -3.65 4.40 1.90
C VAL A 334 -3.96 3.01 2.48
N PRO A 335 -5.06 2.31 2.15
CA PRO A 335 -5.32 0.97 2.69
C PRO A 335 -4.31 -0.09 2.23
N ILE A 336 -3.59 0.13 1.13
CA ILE A 336 -2.54 -0.79 0.67
C ILE A 336 -1.29 -0.65 1.54
N VAL A 337 -0.91 0.57 1.90
CA VAL A 337 0.19 0.85 2.84
C VAL A 337 -0.10 0.22 4.19
N GLU A 338 -1.31 0.42 4.72
CA GLU A 338 -1.74 -0.22 5.98
C GLU A 338 -1.70 -1.74 5.90
N ALA A 339 -2.20 -2.32 4.81
CA ALA A 339 -2.24 -3.76 4.60
C ALA A 339 -0.84 -4.38 4.60
N MET A 340 0.10 -3.79 3.85
CA MET A 340 1.48 -4.26 3.79
C MET A 340 2.20 -4.09 5.12
N THR A 341 1.90 -3.02 5.87
CA THR A 341 2.39 -2.83 7.24
C THR A 341 1.89 -3.93 8.16
N ALA A 342 0.58 -4.22 8.12
CA ALA A 342 -0.04 -5.26 8.94
C ALA A 342 0.55 -6.65 8.66
N MET A 343 0.70 -7.00 7.39
CA MET A 343 1.32 -8.26 6.98
C MET A 343 2.75 -8.38 7.50
N THR A 344 3.55 -7.32 7.38
CA THR A 344 4.94 -7.32 7.85
C THR A 344 5.02 -7.45 9.37
N LEU A 345 4.23 -6.67 10.12
CA LEU A 345 4.25 -6.70 11.58
C LEU A 345 3.76 -8.05 12.13
N LEU A 346 2.71 -8.63 11.52
CA LEU A 346 2.22 -9.95 11.92
C LEU A 346 3.25 -11.04 11.63
N ASP A 347 3.89 -11.03 10.46
CA ASP A 347 4.92 -12.00 10.11
C ASP A 347 6.09 -11.96 11.12
N TYR A 348 6.56 -10.77 11.46
CA TYR A 348 7.64 -10.59 12.45
C TYR A 348 7.19 -10.94 13.89
N TYR A 349 5.93 -10.69 14.23
CA TYR A 349 5.39 -11.14 15.51
C TYR A 349 5.37 -12.68 15.60
N LEU A 350 4.94 -13.37 14.56
CA LEU A 350 4.94 -14.82 14.54
C LEU A 350 6.36 -15.40 14.52
N LEU A 351 7.28 -14.77 13.81
CA LEU A 351 8.71 -15.13 13.85
C LEU A 351 9.28 -15.01 15.26
N SER A 352 8.96 -13.93 15.99
CA SER A 352 9.44 -13.74 17.37
C SER A 352 8.89 -14.79 18.37
N LYS A 353 7.83 -15.50 18.01
CA LYS A 353 7.27 -16.61 18.84
C LYS A 353 7.87 -17.97 18.50
N ALA A 354 8.62 -18.06 17.41
CA ALA A 354 9.27 -19.30 16.97
C ALA A 354 10.66 -19.50 17.60
N HIS A 355 11.15 -18.53 18.40
CA HIS A 355 12.42 -18.56 19.10
C HIS A 355 12.25 -18.76 20.60
#